data_4f6490900625a551960194c104467f2c
#
_entry.id   4f6490900625a551960194c104467f2c
#
_cell.length_a   1.000
_cell.length_b   1.000
_cell.length_c   1.000
_cell.angle_alpha   90.00
_cell.angle_beta   90.00
_cell.angle_gamma   90.00
#
_symmetry.space_group_name_H-M   'P 1'
#
loop_
_entity.id
_entity.type
_entity.pdbx_description
1 polymer ?
#
loop_
_entity_poly.entity_id
_entity_poly.type
_entity_poly.pdbx_seq_one_letter_code
_entity_poly.pdbx_strand_id
1 'polypeptide(L)'
;MSDSLAPLPAPRVALIGFGEAGETFVRSAGWRGEARGWDVLPERRAAMAASGVETADTASQALGDRAFLLSLVTADAALDAAREYAPLLPEGALWCDMNSVAPDTKRAAARAIEAAGGRYVDIAVMAPVDKGMAVPLLVSGPHALAAQPLLEALGFSNVRLVGDEVGRASAIKMIRSVMVKGLEALTWECAAAARSAGVFDEVMASLDASEKAIGWAERVAYNRERMETHGLRRAAEMEESAKTLQALGVEPVMTRGTVELQRRAAKPKNDKGNEAA
;
A
#
# COMPACT_ATOMS: atom_id res chain seq x y z
N MET A 1 -27.87 5.07 -31.30
CA MET A 1 -27.49 3.65 -31.34
C MET A 1 -26.12 3.55 -30.72
N SER A 2 -26.04 3.12 -29.48
CA SER A 2 -24.77 2.93 -28.74
C SER A 2 -24.22 1.59 -29.21
N ASP A 3 -23.17 1.60 -30.01
CA ASP A 3 -22.37 0.41 -30.28
C ASP A 3 -21.74 -0.05 -28.95
N SER A 4 -22.36 -0.98 -28.32
CA SER A 4 -21.77 -1.74 -27.23
C SER A 4 -20.65 -2.58 -27.83
N LEU A 5 -19.43 -2.08 -27.78
CA LEU A 5 -18.24 -2.87 -28.08
C LEU A 5 -18.27 -4.12 -27.20
N ALA A 6 -18.24 -5.30 -27.81
CA ALA A 6 -18.14 -6.55 -27.10
C ALA A 6 -16.91 -6.50 -26.16
N PRO A 7 -17.02 -7.02 -24.93
CA PRO A 7 -15.88 -7.04 -24.02
C PRO A 7 -14.71 -7.77 -24.68
N LEU A 8 -13.51 -7.17 -24.55
CA LEU A 8 -12.28 -7.81 -25.02
C LEU A 8 -12.14 -9.20 -24.36
N PRO A 9 -11.70 -10.23 -25.10
CA PRO A 9 -11.40 -11.51 -24.46
C PRO A 9 -10.35 -11.33 -23.38
N ALA A 10 -10.47 -12.07 -22.27
CA ALA A 10 -9.53 -11.99 -21.17
C ALA A 10 -8.10 -12.24 -21.68
N PRO A 11 -7.14 -11.33 -21.38
CA PRO A 11 -5.77 -11.49 -21.85
C PRO A 11 -5.11 -12.70 -21.17
N ARG A 12 -4.23 -13.38 -21.90
CA ARG A 12 -3.37 -14.39 -21.30
C ARG A 12 -2.38 -13.71 -20.34
N VAL A 13 -2.41 -14.10 -19.05
CA VAL A 13 -1.62 -13.49 -18.00
C VAL A 13 -0.64 -14.49 -17.37
N ALA A 14 0.58 -14.04 -17.09
CA ALA A 14 1.49 -14.76 -16.20
C ALA A 14 1.39 -14.19 -14.78
N LEU A 15 1.40 -15.10 -13.79
CA LEU A 15 1.44 -14.77 -12.38
C LEU A 15 2.81 -15.14 -11.81
N ILE A 16 3.49 -14.19 -11.21
CA ILE A 16 4.72 -14.41 -10.44
C ILE A 16 4.40 -14.19 -8.97
N GLY A 17 4.47 -15.27 -8.20
CA GLY A 17 3.99 -15.35 -6.83
C GLY A 17 2.50 -15.72 -6.73
N PHE A 18 2.21 -16.63 -5.79
CA PHE A 18 0.84 -17.10 -5.53
C PHE A 18 0.54 -17.15 -4.02
N GLY A 19 0.71 -15.99 -3.38
CA GLY A 19 0.26 -15.78 -2.01
C GLY A 19 -1.24 -15.48 -1.95
N GLU A 20 -1.69 -14.90 -0.85
CA GLU A 20 -3.09 -14.52 -0.60
C GLU A 20 -3.70 -13.70 -1.76
N ALA A 21 -2.95 -12.73 -2.30
CA ALA A 21 -3.45 -11.87 -3.36
C ALA A 21 -3.66 -12.64 -4.68
N GLY A 22 -2.68 -13.44 -5.10
CA GLY A 22 -2.78 -14.23 -6.32
C GLY A 22 -3.94 -15.22 -6.28
N GLU A 23 -4.05 -15.97 -5.18
CA GLU A 23 -5.14 -16.92 -4.95
C GLU A 23 -6.53 -16.24 -4.95
N THR A 24 -6.63 -15.10 -4.27
CA THR A 24 -7.89 -14.35 -4.17
C THR A 24 -8.33 -13.80 -5.53
N PHE A 25 -7.41 -13.24 -6.31
CA PHE A 25 -7.72 -12.71 -7.64
C PHE A 25 -8.13 -13.82 -8.60
N VAL A 26 -7.37 -14.92 -8.65
CA VAL A 26 -7.73 -16.08 -9.49
C VAL A 26 -9.11 -16.62 -9.16
N ARG A 27 -9.39 -16.82 -7.88
CA ARG A 27 -10.68 -17.32 -7.43
C ARG A 27 -11.83 -16.35 -7.74
N SER A 28 -11.62 -15.06 -7.50
CA SER A 28 -12.63 -14.02 -7.69
C SER A 28 -12.94 -13.76 -9.17
N ALA A 29 -11.95 -13.81 -10.03
CA ALA A 29 -12.10 -13.61 -11.47
C ALA A 29 -12.47 -14.90 -12.22
N GLY A 30 -12.25 -16.06 -11.61
CA GLY A 30 -12.51 -17.35 -12.26
C GLY A 30 -11.53 -17.66 -13.39
N TRP A 31 -10.30 -17.13 -13.36
CA TRP A 31 -9.30 -17.39 -14.41
C TRP A 31 -8.97 -18.88 -14.50
N ARG A 32 -9.26 -19.47 -15.66
CA ARG A 32 -8.97 -20.87 -15.97
C ARG A 32 -8.39 -20.93 -17.38
N GLY A 33 -7.14 -21.39 -17.52
CA GLY A 33 -6.48 -21.45 -18.81
C GLY A 33 -5.97 -20.10 -19.35
N GLU A 34 -6.53 -18.97 -18.92
CA GLU A 34 -6.00 -17.63 -19.20
C GLU A 34 -4.73 -17.33 -18.38
N ALA A 35 -4.69 -17.85 -17.15
CA ALA A 35 -3.58 -17.64 -16.24
C ALA A 35 -2.61 -18.82 -16.24
N ARG A 36 -1.32 -18.51 -16.34
CA ARG A 36 -0.21 -19.43 -16.05
C ARG A 36 0.63 -18.83 -14.94
N GLY A 37 1.13 -19.62 -14.00
CA GLY A 37 1.84 -19.09 -12.86
C GLY A 37 3.10 -19.84 -12.48
N TRP A 38 3.97 -19.11 -11.78
CA TRP A 38 5.18 -19.61 -11.14
C TRP A 38 5.28 -19.05 -9.72
N ASP A 39 5.66 -19.92 -8.80
CA ASP A 39 6.09 -19.56 -7.45
C ASP A 39 7.30 -20.40 -7.07
N VAL A 40 8.22 -19.84 -6.30
CA VAL A 40 9.41 -20.56 -5.82
C VAL A 40 9.04 -21.71 -4.87
N LEU A 41 7.91 -21.59 -4.17
CA LEU A 41 7.44 -22.56 -3.19
C LEU A 41 6.59 -23.64 -3.86
N PRO A 42 6.97 -24.94 -3.76
CA PRO A 42 6.20 -26.04 -4.36
C PRO A 42 4.74 -26.11 -3.91
N GLU A 43 4.48 -25.82 -2.63
CA GLU A 43 3.13 -25.80 -2.07
C GLU A 43 2.24 -24.70 -2.69
N ARG A 44 2.83 -23.57 -3.10
CA ARG A 44 2.10 -22.51 -3.80
C ARG A 44 1.80 -22.89 -5.25
N ARG A 45 2.72 -23.60 -5.92
CA ARG A 45 2.44 -24.17 -7.24
C ARG A 45 1.32 -25.21 -7.19
N ALA A 46 1.30 -26.05 -6.15
CA ALA A 46 0.20 -26.99 -5.93
C ALA A 46 -1.16 -26.27 -5.71
N ALA A 47 -1.18 -25.18 -4.95
CA ALA A 47 -2.36 -24.34 -4.75
C ALA A 47 -2.82 -23.66 -6.07
N MET A 48 -1.89 -23.20 -6.92
CA MET A 48 -2.21 -22.72 -8.28
C MET A 48 -2.95 -23.77 -9.10
N ALA A 49 -2.38 -24.99 -9.20
CA ALA A 49 -2.99 -26.09 -9.94
C ALA A 49 -4.40 -26.43 -9.43
N ALA A 50 -4.56 -26.47 -8.10
CA ALA A 50 -5.88 -26.71 -7.47
C ALA A 50 -6.89 -25.59 -7.78
N SER A 51 -6.42 -24.37 -8.06
CA SER A 51 -7.26 -23.23 -8.44
C SER A 51 -7.56 -23.18 -9.97
N GLY A 52 -7.05 -24.12 -10.75
CA GLY A 52 -7.24 -24.19 -12.19
C GLY A 52 -6.28 -23.29 -13.00
N VAL A 53 -5.25 -22.75 -12.37
CA VAL A 53 -4.18 -22.00 -13.04
C VAL A 53 -3.18 -23.00 -13.65
N GLU A 54 -2.78 -22.79 -14.90
CA GLU A 54 -1.71 -23.55 -15.52
C GLU A 54 -0.41 -23.33 -14.76
N THR A 55 0.18 -24.38 -14.20
CA THR A 55 1.48 -24.29 -13.51
C THR A 55 2.62 -24.62 -14.45
N ALA A 56 3.72 -23.89 -14.29
CA ALA A 56 4.96 -24.17 -15.02
C ALA A 56 5.99 -24.79 -14.08
N ASP A 57 6.88 -25.62 -14.63
CA ASP A 57 7.97 -26.24 -13.89
C ASP A 57 9.11 -25.24 -13.60
N THR A 58 9.19 -24.18 -14.42
CA THR A 58 10.21 -23.12 -14.31
C THR A 58 9.59 -21.74 -14.58
N ALA A 59 10.24 -20.70 -14.04
CA ALA A 59 9.87 -19.32 -14.34
C ALA A 59 9.90 -19.02 -15.85
N SER A 60 10.91 -19.55 -16.57
CA SER A 60 11.05 -19.37 -18.02
C SER A 60 9.83 -19.91 -18.79
N GLN A 61 9.31 -21.08 -18.38
CA GLN A 61 8.09 -21.63 -19.01
C GLN A 61 6.84 -20.80 -18.68
N ALA A 62 6.79 -20.23 -17.45
CA ALA A 62 5.65 -19.39 -17.07
C ALA A 62 5.59 -18.08 -17.85
N LEU A 63 6.76 -17.49 -18.15
CA LEU A 63 6.89 -16.13 -18.67
C LEU A 63 7.11 -16.05 -20.18
N GLY A 64 7.80 -17.04 -20.78
CA GLY A 64 8.45 -16.94 -22.09
C GLY A 64 7.55 -16.62 -23.28
N ASP A 65 6.23 -16.81 -23.19
CA ASP A 65 5.24 -16.47 -24.24
C ASP A 65 4.15 -15.50 -23.76
N ARG A 66 4.34 -14.88 -22.59
CA ARG A 66 3.34 -14.00 -21.96
C ARG A 66 3.75 -12.54 -22.09
N ALA A 67 2.94 -11.77 -22.81
CA ALA A 67 3.13 -10.34 -22.98
C ALA A 67 2.56 -9.51 -21.81
N PHE A 68 1.83 -10.12 -20.87
CA PHE A 68 1.20 -9.46 -19.73
C PHE A 68 1.40 -10.27 -18.45
N LEU A 69 1.98 -9.63 -17.43
CA LEU A 69 2.42 -10.28 -16.21
C LEU A 69 1.98 -9.51 -14.97
N LEU A 70 1.54 -10.23 -13.93
CA LEU A 70 1.29 -9.69 -12.60
C LEU A 70 2.33 -10.23 -11.64
N SER A 71 3.14 -9.35 -11.03
CA SER A 71 4.05 -9.69 -9.94
C SER A 71 3.33 -9.49 -8.60
N LEU A 72 3.19 -10.59 -7.85
CA LEU A 72 2.42 -10.72 -6.61
C LEU A 72 3.24 -11.41 -5.53
N VAL A 73 4.55 -11.16 -5.51
CA VAL A 73 5.49 -11.71 -4.52
C VAL A 73 5.45 -10.90 -3.22
N THR A 74 6.20 -11.32 -2.22
CA THR A 74 6.35 -10.57 -0.97
C THR A 74 7.19 -9.30 -1.18
N ALA A 75 7.07 -8.33 -0.26
CA ALA A 75 7.75 -7.05 -0.40
C ALA A 75 9.28 -7.17 -0.42
N ASP A 76 9.83 -8.08 0.36
CA ASP A 76 11.25 -8.38 0.43
C ASP A 76 11.79 -9.07 -0.83
N ALA A 77 10.97 -9.85 -1.53
CA ALA A 77 11.35 -10.53 -2.76
C ALA A 77 11.13 -9.70 -4.04
N ALA A 78 10.42 -8.57 -3.98
CA ALA A 78 9.93 -7.86 -5.17
C ALA A 78 11.03 -7.40 -6.14
N LEU A 79 12.12 -6.83 -5.62
CA LEU A 79 13.23 -6.36 -6.46
C LEU A 79 14.04 -7.51 -7.03
N ASP A 80 14.29 -8.53 -6.23
CA ASP A 80 15.07 -9.70 -6.68
C ASP A 80 14.30 -10.51 -7.71
N ALA A 81 12.98 -10.68 -7.55
CA ALA A 81 12.12 -11.28 -8.57
C ALA A 81 12.14 -10.48 -9.89
N ALA A 82 12.08 -9.14 -9.82
CA ALA A 82 12.18 -8.32 -11.02
C ALA A 82 13.53 -8.50 -11.73
N ARG A 83 14.65 -8.58 -11.00
CA ARG A 83 15.99 -8.78 -11.55
C ARG A 83 16.19 -10.18 -12.13
N GLU A 84 15.74 -11.19 -11.40
CA GLU A 84 15.87 -12.59 -11.78
C GLU A 84 15.07 -12.92 -13.04
N TYR A 85 13.84 -12.38 -13.13
CA TYR A 85 12.94 -12.76 -14.21
C TYR A 85 12.95 -11.80 -15.40
N ALA A 86 13.55 -10.62 -15.28
CA ALA A 86 13.67 -9.68 -16.40
C ALA A 86 14.25 -10.31 -17.68
N PRO A 87 15.33 -11.13 -17.64
CA PRO A 87 15.90 -11.75 -18.84
C PRO A 87 15.00 -12.82 -19.48
N LEU A 88 13.94 -13.25 -18.79
CA LEU A 88 13.01 -14.28 -19.26
C LEU A 88 11.79 -13.69 -19.97
N LEU A 89 11.65 -12.36 -19.97
CA LEU A 89 10.49 -11.68 -20.54
C LEU A 89 10.56 -11.62 -22.07
N PRO A 90 9.44 -11.82 -22.76
CA PRO A 90 9.34 -11.43 -24.18
C PRO A 90 9.58 -9.92 -24.34
N GLU A 91 10.15 -9.53 -25.47
CA GLU A 91 10.32 -8.13 -25.84
C GLU A 91 9.01 -7.35 -25.75
N GLY A 92 9.00 -6.23 -25.06
CA GLY A 92 7.84 -5.39 -24.86
C GLY A 92 6.77 -5.95 -23.91
N ALA A 93 7.03 -7.03 -23.17
CA ALA A 93 6.10 -7.56 -22.18
C ALA A 93 5.81 -6.55 -21.07
N LEU A 94 4.56 -6.44 -20.65
CA LEU A 94 4.12 -5.59 -19.53
C LEU A 94 4.31 -6.31 -18.19
N TRP A 95 5.23 -5.81 -17.38
CA TRP A 95 5.42 -6.24 -15.99
C TRP A 95 4.62 -5.33 -15.05
N CYS A 96 3.46 -5.79 -14.62
CA CYS A 96 2.61 -5.10 -13.65
C CYS A 96 3.00 -5.50 -12.23
N ASP A 97 3.76 -4.64 -11.56
CA ASP A 97 4.22 -4.87 -10.20
C ASP A 97 3.18 -4.42 -9.17
N MET A 98 2.48 -5.38 -8.56
CA MET A 98 1.45 -5.16 -7.54
C MET A 98 1.99 -5.26 -6.10
N ASN A 99 3.31 -5.41 -5.93
CA ASN A 99 3.92 -5.58 -4.61
C ASN A 99 3.91 -4.28 -3.79
N SER A 100 3.77 -4.42 -2.48
CA SER A 100 3.68 -3.29 -1.55
C SER A 100 5.07 -2.86 -1.07
N VAL A 101 5.80 -2.13 -1.92
CA VAL A 101 7.18 -1.69 -1.66
C VAL A 101 7.34 -0.17 -1.82
N ALA A 102 8.48 0.35 -1.37
CA ALA A 102 8.80 1.78 -1.47
C ALA A 102 8.93 2.22 -2.95
N PRO A 103 8.67 3.51 -3.27
CA PRO A 103 8.83 4.06 -4.60
C PRO A 103 10.22 3.83 -5.22
N ASP A 104 11.29 3.92 -4.41
CA ASP A 104 12.66 3.68 -4.89
C ASP A 104 12.89 2.21 -5.28
N THR A 105 12.27 1.27 -4.57
CA THR A 105 12.28 -0.15 -4.92
C THR A 105 11.58 -0.39 -6.25
N LYS A 106 10.41 0.25 -6.48
CA LYS A 106 9.70 0.22 -7.76
C LYS A 106 10.57 0.77 -8.90
N ARG A 107 11.22 1.91 -8.69
CA ARG A 107 12.14 2.49 -9.67
C ARG A 107 13.35 1.58 -9.97
N ALA A 108 13.87 0.90 -8.95
CA ALA A 108 14.95 -0.06 -9.15
C ALA A 108 14.49 -1.30 -9.93
N ALA A 109 13.30 -1.82 -9.64
CA ALA A 109 12.68 -2.92 -10.39
C ALA A 109 12.39 -2.51 -11.84
N ALA A 110 11.86 -1.30 -12.06
CA ALA A 110 11.61 -0.76 -13.40
C ALA A 110 12.88 -0.74 -14.25
N ARG A 111 13.99 -0.23 -13.71
CA ARG A 111 15.28 -0.24 -14.42
C ARG A 111 15.73 -1.64 -14.85
N ALA A 112 15.49 -2.66 -14.01
CA ALA A 112 15.86 -4.03 -14.35
C ALA A 112 14.99 -4.59 -15.48
N ILE A 113 13.68 -4.38 -15.42
CA ILE A 113 12.71 -4.84 -16.42
C ILE A 113 12.93 -4.13 -17.77
N GLU A 114 13.07 -2.80 -17.74
CA GLU A 114 13.24 -1.98 -18.96
C GLU A 114 14.60 -2.21 -19.64
N ALA A 115 15.65 -2.44 -18.87
CA ALA A 115 16.96 -2.82 -19.41
C ALA A 115 16.96 -4.17 -20.16
N ALA A 116 15.99 -5.05 -19.84
CA ALA A 116 15.78 -6.32 -20.52
C ALA A 116 14.74 -6.26 -21.65
N GLY A 117 14.28 -5.06 -22.05
CA GLY A 117 13.29 -4.86 -23.11
C GLY A 117 11.83 -4.98 -22.66
N GLY A 118 11.56 -5.18 -21.37
CA GLY A 118 10.20 -5.18 -20.81
C GLY A 118 9.66 -3.76 -20.60
N ARG A 119 8.38 -3.66 -20.24
CA ARG A 119 7.67 -2.42 -19.93
C ARG A 119 7.12 -2.50 -18.51
N TYR A 120 7.65 -1.68 -17.61
CA TYR A 120 7.27 -1.71 -16.21
C TYR A 120 6.05 -0.83 -15.90
N VAL A 121 5.17 -1.34 -15.02
CA VAL A 121 3.99 -0.63 -14.53
C VAL A 121 3.94 -0.74 -13.00
N ASP A 122 3.92 0.41 -12.31
CA ASP A 122 3.76 0.47 -10.85
C ASP A 122 2.28 0.42 -10.50
N ILE A 123 1.87 -0.61 -9.77
CA ILE A 123 0.50 -0.79 -9.30
C ILE A 123 0.48 -0.83 -7.77
N ALA A 124 -0.39 -0.03 -7.18
CA ALA A 124 -0.69 -0.06 -5.77
C ALA A 124 -2.11 -0.59 -5.51
N VAL A 125 -2.21 -1.73 -4.84
CA VAL A 125 -3.47 -2.31 -4.37
C VAL A 125 -3.88 -1.60 -3.08
N MET A 126 -4.99 -0.82 -3.10
CA MET A 126 -5.32 0.19 -2.09
C MET A 126 -6.23 -0.27 -0.95
N ALA A 127 -6.62 -1.54 -0.93
CA ALA A 127 -7.43 -2.16 0.12
C ALA A 127 -6.99 -3.62 0.34
N PRO A 128 -7.46 -4.29 1.41
CA PRO A 128 -7.35 -5.73 1.54
C PRO A 128 -7.93 -6.45 0.33
N VAL A 129 -7.34 -7.59 -0.03
CA VAL A 129 -7.67 -8.33 -1.26
C VAL A 129 -8.98 -9.12 -1.17
N ASP A 130 -9.61 -9.18 -0.01
CA ASP A 130 -10.93 -9.77 0.24
C ASP A 130 -12.03 -9.19 -0.67
N LYS A 131 -11.82 -7.97 -1.19
CA LYS A 131 -12.69 -7.35 -2.20
C LYS A 131 -12.57 -7.97 -3.61
N GLY A 132 -11.67 -8.93 -3.79
CA GLY A 132 -11.43 -9.58 -5.07
C GLY A 132 -11.11 -8.57 -6.17
N MET A 133 -11.76 -8.72 -7.33
CA MET A 133 -11.53 -7.87 -8.49
C MET A 133 -12.08 -6.44 -8.35
N ALA A 134 -12.84 -6.14 -7.30
CA ALA A 134 -13.30 -4.79 -6.98
C ALA A 134 -12.30 -3.98 -6.13
N VAL A 135 -11.14 -4.56 -5.79
CA VAL A 135 -10.10 -3.85 -5.05
C VAL A 135 -9.63 -2.62 -5.83
N PRO A 136 -9.52 -1.42 -5.21
CA PRO A 136 -9.03 -0.25 -5.91
C PRO A 136 -7.54 -0.39 -6.27
N LEU A 137 -7.22 -0.20 -7.55
CA LEU A 137 -5.86 -0.17 -8.08
C LEU A 137 -5.50 1.27 -8.45
N LEU A 138 -4.36 1.76 -7.97
CA LEU A 138 -3.69 2.92 -8.53
C LEU A 138 -2.59 2.44 -9.46
N VAL A 139 -2.53 3.00 -10.66
CA VAL A 139 -1.59 2.59 -11.70
C VAL A 139 -0.77 3.79 -12.14
N SER A 140 0.55 3.66 -12.19
CA SER A 140 1.46 4.71 -12.64
C SER A 140 2.66 4.16 -13.42
N GLY A 141 3.36 5.07 -14.09
CA GLY A 141 4.49 4.77 -14.94
C GLY A 141 4.20 5.03 -16.42
N PRO A 142 5.23 5.07 -17.28
CA PRO A 142 5.10 5.44 -18.69
C PRO A 142 4.21 4.48 -19.49
N HIS A 143 4.02 3.27 -18.99
CA HIS A 143 3.21 2.22 -19.61
C HIS A 143 1.85 1.99 -18.93
N ALA A 144 1.47 2.84 -17.96
CA ALA A 144 0.22 2.72 -17.22
C ALA A 144 -1.03 2.73 -18.11
N LEU A 145 -1.05 3.59 -19.13
CA LEU A 145 -2.15 3.69 -20.09
C LEU A 145 -2.33 2.39 -20.91
N ALA A 146 -1.24 1.70 -21.24
CA ALA A 146 -1.30 0.43 -21.97
C ALA A 146 -1.76 -0.74 -21.08
N ALA A 147 -1.47 -0.69 -19.78
CA ALA A 147 -1.86 -1.72 -18.81
C ALA A 147 -3.34 -1.64 -18.40
N GLN A 148 -3.92 -0.43 -18.34
CA GLN A 148 -5.29 -0.23 -17.85
C GLN A 148 -6.33 -1.14 -18.54
N PRO A 149 -6.49 -1.15 -19.87
CA PRO A 149 -7.50 -1.96 -20.53
C PRO A 149 -7.27 -3.47 -20.33
N LEU A 150 -6.02 -3.91 -20.15
CA LEU A 150 -5.70 -5.30 -19.86
C LEU A 150 -6.09 -5.70 -18.44
N LEU A 151 -5.87 -4.82 -17.45
CA LEU A 151 -6.33 -5.02 -16.07
C LEU A 151 -7.86 -5.09 -16.00
N GLU A 152 -8.54 -4.18 -16.71
CA GLU A 152 -10.01 -4.16 -16.79
C GLU A 152 -10.54 -5.43 -17.49
N ALA A 153 -9.91 -5.89 -18.56
CA ALA A 153 -10.26 -7.13 -19.26
C ALA A 153 -9.98 -8.39 -18.41
N LEU A 154 -9.04 -8.35 -17.46
CA LEU A 154 -8.84 -9.37 -16.42
C LEU A 154 -9.96 -9.38 -15.36
N GLY A 155 -10.81 -8.35 -15.31
CA GLY A 155 -11.93 -8.23 -14.38
C GLY A 155 -11.73 -7.22 -13.26
N PHE A 156 -10.60 -6.50 -13.17
CA PHE A 156 -10.44 -5.43 -12.19
C PHE A 156 -11.37 -4.26 -12.50
N SER A 157 -12.33 -3.99 -11.64
CA SER A 157 -13.39 -2.99 -11.88
C SER A 157 -13.07 -1.58 -11.37
N ASN A 158 -11.96 -1.40 -10.65
CA ASN A 158 -11.60 -0.12 -10.05
C ASN A 158 -10.12 0.21 -10.32
N VAL A 159 -9.82 0.54 -11.57
CA VAL A 159 -8.45 0.87 -12.05
C VAL A 159 -8.36 2.37 -12.29
N ARG A 160 -7.46 3.06 -11.59
CA ARG A 160 -7.24 4.50 -11.70
C ARG A 160 -5.80 4.84 -12.04
N LEU A 161 -5.60 5.53 -13.16
CA LEU A 161 -4.31 6.11 -13.52
C LEU A 161 -4.00 7.31 -12.61
N VAL A 162 -2.77 7.38 -12.12
CA VAL A 162 -2.34 8.45 -11.21
C VAL A 162 -1.08 9.19 -11.67
N GLY A 163 -0.62 8.93 -12.88
CA GLY A 163 0.49 9.63 -13.53
C GLY A 163 1.41 8.68 -14.28
N ASP A 164 2.38 9.26 -14.97
CA ASP A 164 3.33 8.59 -15.86
C ASP A 164 4.71 8.30 -15.21
N GLU A 165 4.87 8.64 -13.94
CA GLU A 165 6.10 8.37 -13.19
C GLU A 165 6.00 7.07 -12.40
N VAL A 166 7.00 6.18 -12.57
CA VAL A 166 7.17 5.00 -11.71
C VAL A 166 7.42 5.42 -10.27
N GLY A 167 6.69 4.82 -9.35
CA GLY A 167 6.80 5.12 -7.93
C GLY A 167 5.68 6.04 -7.41
N ARG A 168 4.85 6.63 -8.29
CA ARG A 168 3.78 7.53 -7.87
C ARG A 168 2.62 6.78 -7.22
N ALA A 169 2.17 5.67 -7.77
CA ALA A 169 1.12 4.85 -7.17
C ALA A 169 1.56 4.29 -5.81
N SER A 170 2.78 3.74 -5.74
CA SER A 170 3.35 3.24 -4.50
C SER A 170 3.59 4.34 -3.47
N ALA A 171 4.00 5.56 -3.87
CA ALA A 171 4.14 6.69 -2.95
C ALA A 171 2.81 7.03 -2.26
N ILE A 172 1.72 7.12 -3.03
CA ILE A 172 0.38 7.36 -2.49
C ILE A 172 0.02 6.30 -1.45
N LYS A 173 0.24 5.02 -1.77
CA LYS A 173 -0.04 3.91 -0.85
C LYS A 173 0.83 3.95 0.40
N MET A 174 2.15 4.13 0.26
CA MET A 174 3.08 4.11 1.39
C MET A 174 2.84 5.28 2.34
N ILE A 175 2.64 6.50 1.81
CA ILE A 175 2.34 7.67 2.63
C ILE A 175 0.99 7.52 3.34
N ARG A 176 -0.05 7.05 2.63
CA ARG A 176 -1.35 6.74 3.27
C ARG A 176 -1.21 5.72 4.40
N SER A 177 -0.34 4.71 4.23
CA SER A 177 -0.12 3.66 5.24
C SER A 177 0.42 4.20 6.56
N VAL A 178 1.14 5.34 6.56
CA VAL A 178 1.58 6.01 7.79
C VAL A 178 0.38 6.36 8.67
N MET A 179 -0.66 6.94 8.05
CA MET A 179 -1.89 7.30 8.79
C MET A 179 -2.68 6.06 9.23
N VAL A 180 -2.95 5.14 8.31
CA VAL A 180 -3.79 3.97 8.59
C VAL A 180 -3.19 3.12 9.70
N LYS A 181 -1.94 2.67 9.53
CA LYS A 181 -1.26 1.81 10.50
C LYS A 181 -0.81 2.57 11.75
N GLY A 182 -0.54 3.86 11.61
CA GLY A 182 -0.25 4.74 12.75
C GLY A 182 -1.46 4.87 13.68
N LEU A 183 -2.66 5.04 13.14
CA LEU A 183 -3.89 5.06 13.92
C LEU A 183 -4.17 3.71 14.59
N GLU A 184 -3.93 2.58 13.89
CA GLU A 184 -4.04 1.25 14.48
C GLU A 184 -3.10 1.09 15.69
N ALA A 185 -1.85 1.49 15.57
CA ALA A 185 -0.87 1.40 16.64
C ALA A 185 -1.20 2.34 17.81
N LEU A 186 -1.62 3.59 17.50
CA LEU A 186 -1.99 4.57 18.52
C LEU A 186 -3.24 4.14 19.31
N THR A 187 -4.25 3.62 18.62
CA THR A 187 -5.47 3.12 19.28
C THR A 187 -5.19 1.89 20.11
N TRP A 188 -4.29 1.01 19.67
CA TRP A 188 -3.84 -0.13 20.47
C TRP A 188 -3.18 0.31 21.77
N GLU A 189 -2.21 1.23 21.72
CA GLU A 189 -1.49 1.76 22.89
C GLU A 189 -2.46 2.44 23.87
N CYS A 190 -3.35 3.30 23.37
CA CYS A 190 -4.38 3.96 24.17
C CYS A 190 -5.33 2.94 24.86
N ALA A 191 -5.84 1.98 24.10
CA ALA A 191 -6.76 0.97 24.61
C ALA A 191 -6.10 0.05 25.67
N ALA A 192 -4.82 -0.30 25.48
CA ALA A 192 -4.07 -1.10 26.43
C ALA A 192 -3.93 -0.35 27.79
N ALA A 193 -3.55 0.93 27.74
CA ALA A 193 -3.43 1.77 28.92
C ALA A 193 -4.78 1.94 29.64
N ALA A 194 -5.86 2.23 28.90
CA ALA A 194 -7.19 2.43 29.45
C ALA A 194 -7.72 1.16 30.15
N ARG A 195 -7.47 -0.04 29.58
CA ARG A 195 -7.82 -1.31 30.20
C ARG A 195 -7.00 -1.56 31.46
N SER A 196 -5.69 -1.31 31.42
CA SER A 196 -4.79 -1.47 32.58
C SER A 196 -5.18 -0.55 33.73
N ALA A 197 -5.69 0.65 33.43
CA ALA A 197 -6.19 1.61 34.41
C ALA A 197 -7.63 1.34 34.87
N GLY A 198 -8.38 0.45 34.22
CA GLY A 198 -9.79 0.17 34.52
C GLY A 198 -10.76 1.28 34.12
N VAL A 199 -10.40 2.12 33.13
CA VAL A 199 -11.18 3.29 32.67
C VAL A 199 -11.47 3.23 31.16
N PHE A 200 -11.59 2.04 30.61
CA PHE A 200 -11.71 1.86 29.16
C PHE A 200 -12.97 2.54 28.60
N ASP A 201 -14.11 2.32 29.22
CA ASP A 201 -15.40 2.84 28.72
C ASP A 201 -15.45 4.36 28.78
N GLU A 202 -14.92 4.97 29.86
CA GLU A 202 -14.86 6.42 30.03
C GLU A 202 -13.94 7.08 29.00
N VAL A 203 -12.79 6.46 28.70
CA VAL A 203 -11.88 6.97 27.67
C VAL A 203 -12.51 6.86 26.30
N MET A 204 -13.17 5.75 25.95
CA MET A 204 -13.85 5.60 24.65
C MET A 204 -14.99 6.60 24.51
N ALA A 205 -15.85 6.77 25.51
CA ALA A 205 -16.92 7.77 25.48
C ALA A 205 -16.41 9.21 25.32
N SER A 206 -15.28 9.53 25.96
CA SER A 206 -14.64 10.85 25.81
C SER A 206 -14.08 11.10 24.42
N LEU A 207 -13.51 10.06 23.79
CA LEU A 207 -13.00 10.14 22.42
C LEU A 207 -14.14 10.31 21.42
N ASP A 208 -15.23 9.55 21.55
CA ASP A 208 -16.44 9.66 20.72
C ASP A 208 -17.05 11.06 20.80
N ALA A 209 -17.13 11.63 22.01
CA ALA A 209 -17.65 12.99 22.21
C ALA A 209 -16.78 14.09 21.59
N SER A 210 -15.49 13.84 21.39
CA SER A 210 -14.54 14.79 20.81
C SER A 210 -14.27 14.59 19.33
N GLU A 211 -14.73 13.49 18.73
CA GLU A 211 -14.49 13.19 17.31
C GLU A 211 -15.21 14.22 16.40
N LYS A 212 -14.46 14.76 15.45
CA LYS A 212 -14.97 15.73 14.49
C LYS A 212 -15.09 15.09 13.12
N ALA A 213 -16.27 15.14 12.54
CA ALA A 213 -16.54 14.72 11.15
C ALA A 213 -16.02 15.76 10.14
N ILE A 214 -14.71 15.91 10.02
CA ILE A 214 -14.05 16.83 9.08
C ILE A 214 -13.20 16.05 8.07
N GLY A 215 -13.04 16.64 6.85
CA GLY A 215 -12.20 16.04 5.81
C GLY A 215 -10.72 15.98 6.20
N TRP A 216 -9.98 15.04 5.62
CA TRP A 216 -8.56 14.86 5.98
C TRP A 216 -7.69 16.10 5.71
N ALA A 217 -7.94 16.85 4.65
CA ALA A 217 -7.19 18.08 4.36
C ALA A 217 -7.39 19.14 5.45
N GLU A 218 -8.66 19.32 5.89
CA GLU A 218 -9.00 20.25 6.99
C GLU A 218 -8.40 19.74 8.31
N ARG A 219 -8.47 18.44 8.60
CA ARG A 219 -7.86 17.85 9.80
C ARG A 219 -6.35 18.09 9.84
N VAL A 220 -5.66 17.96 8.71
CA VAL A 220 -4.22 18.24 8.61
C VAL A 220 -3.92 19.70 8.92
N ALA A 221 -4.68 20.64 8.32
CA ALA A 221 -4.50 22.05 8.57
C ALA A 221 -4.75 22.42 10.05
N TYR A 222 -5.84 21.92 10.63
CA TYR A 222 -6.17 22.09 12.04
C TYR A 222 -5.11 21.55 13.00
N ASN A 223 -4.65 20.31 12.77
CA ASN A 223 -3.64 19.69 13.62
C ASN A 223 -2.29 20.43 13.52
N ARG A 224 -1.90 20.83 12.29
CA ARG A 224 -0.68 21.60 12.06
C ARG A 224 -0.69 22.92 12.84
N GLU A 225 -1.75 23.71 12.72
CA GLU A 225 -1.90 24.98 13.45
C GLU A 225 -1.74 24.76 14.96
N ARG A 226 -2.41 23.76 15.52
CA ARG A 226 -2.32 23.46 16.95
C ARG A 226 -0.91 23.04 17.40
N MET A 227 -0.21 22.27 16.57
CA MET A 227 1.16 21.86 16.88
C MET A 227 2.14 23.04 16.78
N GLU A 228 2.02 23.88 15.76
CA GLU A 228 2.85 25.08 15.60
C GLU A 228 2.65 26.07 16.74
N THR A 229 1.41 26.27 17.18
CA THR A 229 1.04 27.27 18.21
C THR A 229 1.27 26.78 19.64
N HIS A 230 0.97 25.51 19.91
CA HIS A 230 0.93 24.96 21.26
C HIS A 230 1.86 23.76 21.50
N GLY A 231 2.73 23.43 20.55
CA GLY A 231 3.50 22.19 20.54
C GLY A 231 4.35 21.97 21.79
N LEU A 232 5.06 23.00 22.28
CA LEU A 232 5.89 22.86 23.49
C LEU A 232 5.08 22.49 24.74
N ARG A 233 3.95 23.17 24.97
CA ARG A 233 3.07 22.85 26.09
C ARG A 233 2.48 21.44 25.95
N ARG A 234 2.00 21.10 24.75
CA ARG A 234 1.42 19.78 24.46
C ARG A 234 2.44 18.66 24.54
N ALA A 235 3.72 18.92 24.21
CA ALA A 235 4.78 17.94 24.41
C ALA A 235 4.98 17.62 25.90
N ALA A 236 4.97 18.64 26.78
CA ALA A 236 5.06 18.43 28.23
C ALA A 236 3.85 17.64 28.78
N GLU A 237 2.63 17.93 28.29
CA GLU A 237 1.43 17.16 28.63
C GLU A 237 1.56 15.69 28.21
N MET A 238 2.11 15.43 27.02
CA MET A 238 2.35 14.07 26.52
C MET A 238 3.48 13.33 27.23
N GLU A 239 4.45 14.03 27.84
CA GLU A 239 5.45 13.43 28.72
C GLU A 239 4.82 12.85 29.99
N GLU A 240 3.85 13.56 30.57
CA GLU A 240 3.10 13.05 31.71
C GLU A 240 2.22 11.83 31.31
N SER A 241 1.64 11.86 30.11
CA SER A 241 0.95 10.70 29.57
C SER A 241 1.90 9.51 29.41
N ALA A 242 3.11 9.70 28.91
CA ALA A 242 4.09 8.63 28.76
C ALA A 242 4.48 8.01 30.14
N LYS A 243 4.67 8.84 31.18
CA LYS A 243 4.92 8.36 32.54
C LYS A 243 3.74 7.53 33.06
N THR A 244 2.51 7.97 32.78
CA THR A 244 1.29 7.27 33.17
C THR A 244 1.23 5.88 32.53
N LEU A 245 1.47 5.78 31.21
CA LEU A 245 1.49 4.49 30.50
C LEU A 245 2.55 3.55 31.10
N GLN A 246 3.76 4.06 31.33
CA GLN A 246 4.84 3.27 31.95
C GLN A 246 4.44 2.72 33.34
N ALA A 247 3.82 3.55 34.18
CA ALA A 247 3.33 3.12 35.49
C ALA A 247 2.25 2.01 35.41
N LEU A 248 1.51 1.98 34.30
CA LEU A 248 0.49 0.95 34.01
C LEU A 248 1.08 -0.30 33.32
N GLY A 249 2.41 -0.35 33.10
CA GLY A 249 3.08 -1.45 32.41
C GLY A 249 2.88 -1.45 30.89
N VAL A 250 2.45 -0.32 30.31
CA VAL A 250 2.30 -0.14 28.85
C VAL A 250 3.46 0.66 28.32
N GLU A 251 4.22 0.10 27.35
CA GLU A 251 5.33 0.82 26.72
C GLU A 251 4.80 1.95 25.83
N PRO A 252 5.14 3.25 26.08
CA PRO A 252 4.53 4.39 25.43
C PRO A 252 5.24 4.77 24.09
N VAL A 253 5.30 3.85 23.12
CA VAL A 253 6.05 4.03 21.86
C VAL A 253 5.47 5.17 21.03
N MET A 254 4.16 5.16 20.79
CA MET A 254 3.48 6.18 19.99
C MET A 254 3.41 7.51 20.75
N THR A 255 3.23 7.47 22.04
CA THR A 255 3.18 8.64 22.92
C THR A 255 4.53 9.37 22.92
N ARG A 256 5.66 8.65 23.01
CA ARG A 256 7.01 9.27 22.90
C ARG A 256 7.26 9.88 21.53
N GLY A 257 6.85 9.21 20.45
CA GLY A 257 6.89 9.77 19.11
C GLY A 257 6.07 11.05 19.00
N THR A 258 4.92 11.11 19.66
CA THR A 258 4.07 12.32 19.72
C THR A 258 4.76 13.46 20.44
N VAL A 259 5.43 13.22 21.58
CA VAL A 259 6.26 14.24 22.29
C VAL A 259 7.26 14.88 21.34
N GLU A 260 8.01 14.04 20.63
CA GLU A 260 9.05 14.51 19.70
C GLU A 260 8.48 15.35 18.56
N LEU A 261 7.38 14.89 17.93
CA LEU A 261 6.75 15.62 16.83
C LEU A 261 6.12 16.94 17.28
N GLN A 262 5.51 16.98 18.46
CA GLN A 262 4.97 18.22 19.05
C GLN A 262 6.08 19.27 19.28
N ARG A 263 7.25 18.86 19.79
CA ARG A 263 8.41 19.75 19.96
C ARG A 263 8.94 20.28 18.64
N ARG A 264 9.14 19.39 17.66
CA ARG A 264 9.68 19.77 16.34
C ARG A 264 8.76 20.73 15.58
N ALA A 265 7.44 20.56 15.71
CA ALA A 265 6.48 21.38 15.01
C ALA A 265 6.28 22.76 15.66
N ALA A 266 6.64 22.91 16.94
CA ALA A 266 6.45 24.17 17.67
C ALA A 266 7.30 25.29 17.05
N LYS A 267 6.66 26.37 16.63
CA LYS A 267 7.35 27.58 16.19
C LYS A 267 7.94 28.30 17.41
N PRO A 268 9.15 28.92 17.28
CA PRO A 268 9.66 29.80 18.32
C PRO A 268 8.61 30.90 18.57
N LYS A 269 8.31 31.16 19.83
CA LYS A 269 7.55 32.37 20.18
C LYS A 269 8.36 33.56 19.66
N ASN A 270 7.84 34.28 18.66
CA ASN A 270 8.33 35.59 18.34
C ASN A 270 8.12 36.41 19.61
N ASP A 271 9.22 36.77 20.31
CA ASP A 271 9.22 37.83 21.29
C ASP A 271 8.88 39.14 20.58
N LYS A 272 7.57 39.34 20.36
CA LYS A 272 7.06 40.67 20.02
C LYS A 272 6.99 41.44 21.30
N GLY A 273 7.93 42.36 21.42
CA GLY A 273 7.69 43.57 22.17
C GLY A 273 8.25 43.58 23.58
N ASN A 274 9.46 44.06 23.65
CA ASN A 274 9.79 45.08 24.62
C ASN A 274 10.35 46.30 23.88
N GLU A 275 9.48 46.94 23.10
CA GLU A 275 9.67 48.34 22.69
C GLU A 275 8.50 49.11 23.29
N ALA A 276 8.65 49.48 24.54
CA ALA A 276 7.90 50.56 25.16
C ALA A 276 8.67 51.06 26.37
N ALA A 277 9.50 52.07 26.20
CA ALA A 277 9.67 53.21 27.08
C ALA A 277 10.59 54.21 26.41
#